data_5b27fd70370e9df325e4c47a8d3914fc
#
_entry.id   5b27fd70370e9df325e4c47a8d3914fc
#
_cell.length_a   1.000
_cell.length_b   1.000
_cell.length_c   1.000
_cell.angle_alpha   90.00
_cell.angle_beta   90.00
_cell.angle_gamma   90.00
#
_symmetry.space_group_name_H-M   'P 1'
#
loop_
_entity.id
_entity.type
_entity.pdbx_description
1 polymer ?
#
loop_
_entity_poly.entity_id
_entity_poly.type
_entity_poly.pdbx_seq_one_letter_code
_entity_poly.pdbx_strand_id
1 'polypeptide(L)'
;MIIEDEEDILVLFRDYLSSRGHHVVCCCQNADHIVIDFEQSEPDVCLIDYILDGNCNGLDAAILILEKNPSMPVIFVTAYEILTKELHKYPALEDKNIQVLMKPVRMHKLEDSMLSILNK
;
A
#
# COMPACT_ATOMS: atom_id res chain seq x y z
N MET A 1 2.77 4.58 5.16
CA MET A 1 3.86 3.85 4.47
C MET A 1 3.51 3.70 3.01
N ILE A 2 4.45 3.97 2.12
CA ILE A 2 4.25 3.89 0.66
C ILE A 2 5.28 2.94 0.08
N ILE A 3 4.82 1.96 -0.70
CA ILE A 3 5.69 1.00 -1.40
C ILE A 3 5.38 1.10 -2.88
N GLU A 4 6.28 1.74 -3.64
CA GLU A 4 6.11 2.05 -5.05
C GLU A 4 7.48 2.05 -5.74
N ASP A 5 7.66 1.23 -6.78
CA ASP A 5 8.94 1.10 -7.46
C ASP A 5 9.27 2.28 -8.39
N GLU A 6 8.26 2.96 -8.94
CA GLU A 6 8.48 4.13 -9.78
C GLU A 6 8.73 5.37 -8.91
N GLU A 7 9.95 5.88 -8.93
CA GLU A 7 10.36 6.99 -8.08
C GLU A 7 9.49 8.25 -8.27
N ASP A 8 9.13 8.59 -9.50
CA ASP A 8 8.32 9.76 -9.79
C ASP A 8 6.94 9.65 -9.14
N ILE A 9 6.34 8.47 -9.16
CA ILE A 9 5.03 8.23 -8.54
C ILE A 9 5.17 8.24 -7.01
N LEU A 10 6.20 7.62 -6.48
CA LEU A 10 6.48 7.61 -5.05
C LEU A 10 6.61 9.02 -4.49
N VAL A 11 7.40 9.86 -5.17
CA VAL A 11 7.61 11.27 -4.78
C VAL A 11 6.29 12.04 -4.88
N LEU A 12 5.51 11.82 -5.93
CA LEU A 12 4.22 12.49 -6.12
C LEU A 12 3.26 12.18 -4.96
N PHE A 13 3.13 10.91 -4.60
CA PHE A 13 2.27 10.50 -3.48
C PHE A 13 2.78 11.09 -2.16
N ARG A 14 4.07 10.96 -1.90
CA ARG A 14 4.68 11.49 -0.68
C ARG A 14 4.44 12.99 -0.52
N ASP A 15 4.72 13.76 -1.59
CA ASP A 15 4.63 15.21 -1.53
C ASP A 15 3.18 15.67 -1.40
N TYR A 16 2.25 15.06 -2.14
CA TYR A 16 0.83 15.39 -2.03
C TYR A 16 0.31 15.12 -0.62
N LEU A 17 0.54 13.91 -0.10
CA LEU A 17 0.04 13.54 1.23
C LEU A 17 0.66 14.38 2.33
N SER A 18 1.96 14.67 2.22
CA SER A 18 2.63 15.54 3.18
C SER A 18 2.06 16.96 3.16
N SER A 19 1.74 17.49 1.97
CA SER A 19 1.15 18.83 1.84
C SER A 19 -0.26 18.89 2.42
N ARG A 20 -0.94 17.76 2.52
CA ARG A 20 -2.28 17.64 3.10
C ARG A 20 -2.27 17.37 4.60
N GLY A 21 -1.10 17.38 5.24
CA GLY A 21 -0.97 17.18 6.67
C GLY A 21 -0.79 15.72 7.11
N HIS A 22 -0.66 14.79 6.18
CA HIS A 22 -0.38 13.39 6.50
C HIS A 22 1.12 13.21 6.75
N HIS A 23 1.46 12.37 7.70
CA HIS A 23 2.86 12.06 8.00
C HIS A 23 3.28 10.79 7.26
N VAL A 24 4.09 10.95 6.20
CA VAL A 24 4.60 9.80 5.44
C VAL A 24 5.80 9.23 6.19
N VAL A 25 5.57 8.14 6.91
CA VAL A 25 6.57 7.59 7.85
C VAL A 25 7.61 6.70 7.18
N CYS A 26 7.31 6.18 5.99
CA CYS A 26 8.25 5.30 5.27
C CYS A 26 7.92 5.29 3.78
N CYS A 27 8.96 5.38 2.95
CA CYS A 27 8.86 5.25 1.49
C CYS A 27 9.83 4.16 1.03
N CYS A 28 9.34 3.17 0.30
CA CYS A 28 10.13 2.06 -0.21
C CYS A 28 9.88 1.87 -1.70
N GLN A 29 10.96 1.62 -2.47
CA GLN A 29 10.84 1.30 -3.89
C GLN A 29 10.75 -0.20 -4.16
N ASN A 30 11.04 -1.02 -3.15
CA ASN A 30 10.88 -2.47 -3.19
C ASN A 30 10.51 -2.97 -1.80
N ALA A 31 10.24 -4.27 -1.69
CA ALA A 31 9.80 -4.87 -0.44
C ALA A 31 10.87 -5.75 0.23
N ASP A 32 12.15 -5.57 -0.12
CA ASP A 32 13.24 -6.42 0.37
C ASP A 32 13.40 -6.39 1.90
N HIS A 33 13.06 -5.27 2.53
CA HIS A 33 13.16 -5.10 3.98
C HIS A 33 11.80 -4.72 4.59
N ILE A 34 10.71 -5.22 3.99
CA ILE A 34 9.37 -4.76 4.32
C ILE A 34 8.99 -4.97 5.79
N VAL A 35 9.36 -6.09 6.39
CA VAL A 35 9.00 -6.39 7.77
C VAL A 35 9.69 -5.41 8.73
N ILE A 36 11.00 -5.19 8.53
CA ILE A 36 11.76 -4.26 9.36
C ILE A 36 11.24 -2.83 9.19
N ASP A 37 11.04 -2.41 7.95
CA ASP A 37 10.55 -1.07 7.64
C ASP A 37 9.16 -0.85 8.23
N PHE A 38 8.28 -1.84 8.15
CA PHE A 38 6.94 -1.78 8.71
C PHE A 38 6.98 -1.67 10.24
N GLU A 39 7.76 -2.52 10.90
CA GLU A 39 7.85 -2.52 12.35
C GLU A 39 8.46 -1.23 12.92
N GLN A 40 9.46 -0.67 12.24
CA GLN A 40 10.12 0.56 12.67
C GLN A 40 9.31 1.82 12.42
N SER A 41 8.53 1.85 11.34
CA SER A 41 7.78 3.05 10.97
C SER A 41 6.40 3.15 11.62
N GLU A 42 5.83 2.03 12.04
CA GLU A 42 4.51 1.96 12.69
C GLU A 42 3.43 2.75 11.94
N PRO A 43 3.17 2.42 10.66
CA PRO A 43 2.20 3.18 9.88
C PRO A 43 0.76 2.91 10.29
N ASP A 44 -0.14 3.85 10.00
CA ASP A 44 -1.59 3.67 10.17
C ASP A 44 -2.24 3.06 8.94
N VAL A 45 -1.63 3.21 7.78
CA VAL A 45 -2.10 2.68 6.50
C VAL A 45 -0.92 2.42 5.58
N CYS A 46 -1.02 1.39 4.74
CA CYS A 46 0.00 1.07 3.75
C CYS A 46 -0.57 1.24 2.35
N LEU A 47 0.13 2.01 1.50
CA LEU A 47 -0.16 2.13 0.08
C LEU A 47 0.87 1.28 -0.66
N ILE A 48 0.41 0.30 -1.43
CA ILE A 48 1.30 -0.71 -2.03
C ILE A 48 0.99 -0.88 -3.51
N ASP A 49 2.01 -0.75 -4.37
CA ASP A 49 1.90 -1.17 -5.77
C ASP A 49 2.00 -2.70 -5.85
N TYR A 50 1.24 -3.30 -6.78
CA TYR A 50 1.28 -4.75 -6.98
C TYR A 50 2.60 -5.20 -7.58
N ILE A 51 3.08 -4.51 -8.63
CA ILE A 51 4.34 -4.87 -9.32
C ILE A 51 5.47 -4.06 -8.72
N LEU A 52 6.40 -4.74 -8.07
CA LEU A 52 7.56 -4.15 -7.44
C LEU A 52 8.83 -4.80 -7.99
N ASP A 53 9.93 -4.04 -8.02
CA ASP A 53 11.25 -4.59 -8.32
C ASP A 53 11.71 -5.51 -7.18
N GLY A 54 12.45 -6.57 -7.54
CA GLY A 54 13.00 -7.50 -6.57
C GLY A 54 12.26 -8.83 -6.52
N ASN A 55 12.43 -9.57 -5.42
CA ASN A 55 11.91 -10.93 -5.28
C ASN A 55 10.51 -11.01 -4.70
N CYS A 56 9.88 -9.86 -4.40
CA CYS A 56 8.62 -9.78 -3.68
C CYS A 56 7.70 -8.82 -4.43
N ASN A 57 6.50 -9.26 -4.78
CA ASN A 57 5.50 -8.36 -5.35
C ASN A 57 4.67 -7.69 -4.23
N GLY A 58 3.78 -6.77 -4.63
CA GLY A 58 2.97 -6.05 -3.64
C GLY A 58 2.04 -6.94 -2.83
N LEU A 59 1.58 -8.04 -3.41
CA LEU A 59 0.72 -8.99 -2.72
C LEU A 59 1.50 -9.73 -1.64
N ASP A 60 2.71 -10.19 -1.95
CA ASP A 60 3.60 -10.80 -0.96
C ASP A 60 3.94 -9.85 0.17
N ALA A 61 4.20 -8.58 -0.17
CA ALA A 61 4.46 -7.53 0.82
C ALA A 61 3.26 -7.35 1.77
N ALA A 62 2.06 -7.28 1.22
CA ALA A 62 0.83 -7.14 2.01
C ALA A 62 0.63 -8.34 2.94
N ILE A 63 0.89 -9.55 2.48
CA ILE A 63 0.76 -10.76 3.31
C ILE A 63 1.72 -10.68 4.50
N LEU A 64 2.97 -10.30 4.27
CA LEU A 64 3.96 -10.15 5.35
C LEU A 64 3.54 -9.10 6.37
N ILE A 65 3.02 -7.96 5.92
CA ILE A 65 2.52 -6.90 6.79
C ILE A 65 1.33 -7.41 7.61
N LEU A 66 0.37 -8.09 6.98
CA LEU A 66 -0.84 -8.57 7.64
C LEU A 66 -0.57 -9.71 8.61
N GLU A 67 0.50 -10.47 8.41
CA GLU A 67 0.97 -11.44 9.41
C GLU A 67 1.41 -10.75 10.70
N LYS A 68 2.02 -9.57 10.59
CA LYS A 68 2.45 -8.78 11.75
C LYS A 68 1.30 -8.03 12.39
N ASN A 69 0.39 -7.49 11.60
CA ASN A 69 -0.79 -6.77 12.07
C ASN A 69 -1.98 -7.07 11.18
N PRO A 70 -2.84 -8.04 11.57
CA PRO A 70 -4.00 -8.42 10.74
C PRO A 70 -5.04 -7.32 10.53
N SER A 71 -5.02 -6.28 11.35
CA SER A 71 -5.96 -5.16 11.24
C SER A 71 -5.42 -3.99 10.41
N MET A 72 -4.21 -4.10 9.87
CA MET A 72 -3.58 -3.01 9.12
C MET A 72 -4.37 -2.69 7.86
N PRO A 73 -4.83 -1.43 7.67
CA PRO A 73 -5.43 -1.01 6.41
C PRO A 73 -4.40 -1.03 5.28
N VAL A 74 -4.76 -1.65 4.16
CA VAL A 74 -3.90 -1.73 2.98
C VAL A 74 -4.65 -1.22 1.76
N ILE A 75 -4.05 -0.32 1.01
CA ILE A 75 -4.57 0.16 -0.26
C ILE A 75 -3.58 -0.21 -1.36
N PHE A 76 -3.99 -1.07 -2.27
CA PHE A 76 -3.22 -1.33 -3.48
C PHE A 76 -3.50 -0.24 -4.50
N VAL A 77 -2.44 0.34 -5.07
CA VAL A 77 -2.54 1.34 -6.14
C VAL A 77 -1.76 0.78 -7.32
N THR A 78 -2.48 0.30 -8.33
CA THR A 78 -1.84 -0.47 -9.40
C THR A 78 -2.49 -0.23 -10.76
N ALA A 79 -1.70 -0.36 -11.84
CA ALA A 79 -2.21 -0.39 -13.21
C ALA A 79 -2.66 -1.81 -13.63
N TYR A 80 -2.51 -2.79 -12.74
CA TYR A 80 -2.68 -4.20 -13.06
C TYR A 80 -4.08 -4.68 -12.67
N GLU A 81 -4.97 -4.79 -13.67
CA GLU A 81 -6.38 -5.15 -13.45
C GLU A 81 -6.58 -6.53 -12.83
N ILE A 82 -5.68 -7.46 -13.10
CA ILE A 82 -5.79 -8.83 -12.62
C ILE A 82 -5.64 -8.95 -11.10
N LEU A 83 -5.14 -7.90 -10.43
CA LEU A 83 -4.96 -7.94 -8.98
C LEU A 83 -6.24 -8.27 -8.24
N THR A 84 -7.38 -7.71 -8.66
CA THR A 84 -8.67 -8.00 -8.02
C THR A 84 -8.98 -9.49 -8.04
N LYS A 85 -8.66 -10.17 -9.14
CA LYS A 85 -8.85 -11.63 -9.26
C LYS A 85 -7.83 -12.39 -8.42
N GLU A 86 -6.59 -11.92 -8.38
CA GLU A 86 -5.54 -12.54 -7.59
C GLU A 86 -5.84 -12.51 -6.09
N LEU A 87 -6.43 -11.42 -5.60
CA LEU A 87 -6.78 -11.29 -4.19
C LEU A 87 -7.72 -12.41 -3.72
N HIS A 88 -8.63 -12.86 -4.58
CA HIS A 88 -9.59 -13.93 -4.24
C HIS A 88 -8.92 -15.30 -4.09
N LYS A 89 -7.71 -15.48 -4.59
CA LYS A 89 -6.97 -16.73 -4.48
C LYS A 89 -6.22 -16.91 -3.16
N TYR A 90 -6.22 -15.88 -2.32
CA TYR A 90 -5.45 -15.88 -1.07
C TYR A 90 -6.38 -15.83 0.14
N PRO A 91 -6.69 -16.99 0.76
CA PRO A 91 -7.53 -17.01 1.95
C PRO A 91 -7.01 -16.14 3.09
N ALA A 92 -5.69 -15.95 3.16
CA ALA A 92 -5.08 -15.10 4.16
C ALA A 92 -5.49 -13.63 4.06
N LEU A 93 -6.05 -13.21 2.91
CA LEU A 93 -6.48 -11.83 2.66
C LEU A 93 -7.99 -11.65 2.80
N GLU A 94 -8.74 -12.73 3.02
CA GLU A 94 -10.17 -12.63 3.29
C GLU A 94 -10.39 -11.91 4.63
N ASP A 95 -11.44 -11.12 4.72
CA ASP A 95 -11.81 -10.35 5.91
C ASP A 95 -10.78 -9.30 6.34
N LYS A 96 -9.79 -9.02 5.48
CA LYS A 96 -8.81 -7.97 5.74
C LYS A 96 -9.32 -6.62 5.24
N ASN A 97 -8.79 -5.54 5.83
CA ASN A 97 -9.16 -4.18 5.45
C ASN A 97 -8.33 -3.73 4.25
N ILE A 98 -8.79 -4.12 3.06
CA ILE A 98 -8.06 -3.92 1.80
C ILE A 98 -8.94 -3.18 0.80
N GLN A 99 -8.37 -2.17 0.12
CA GLN A 99 -8.98 -1.51 -1.03
C GLN A 99 -8.01 -1.55 -2.20
N VAL A 100 -8.55 -1.48 -3.42
CA VAL A 100 -7.75 -1.45 -4.65
C VAL A 100 -8.12 -0.21 -5.45
N LEU A 101 -7.14 0.59 -5.79
CA LEU A 101 -7.28 1.75 -6.67
C LEU A 101 -6.51 1.51 -7.96
N MET A 102 -7.14 1.78 -9.10
CA MET A 102 -6.51 1.61 -10.40
C MET A 102 -5.79 2.87 -10.84
N LYS A 103 -4.55 2.72 -11.33
CA LYS A 103 -3.80 3.83 -11.97
C LYS A 103 -4.36 4.11 -13.36
N PRO A 104 -4.36 5.37 -13.82
CA PRO A 104 -3.90 6.55 -13.10
C PRO A 104 -4.93 6.96 -12.04
N VAL A 105 -4.47 7.18 -10.80
CA VAL A 105 -5.33 7.60 -9.70
C VAL A 105 -5.15 9.11 -9.44
N ARG A 106 -6.24 9.82 -9.26
CA ARG A 106 -6.20 11.23 -8.87
C ARG A 106 -5.85 11.33 -7.39
N MET A 107 -5.04 12.33 -7.04
CA MET A 107 -4.53 12.46 -5.67
C MET A 107 -5.66 12.61 -4.64
N HIS A 108 -6.71 13.35 -4.96
CA HIS A 108 -7.84 13.48 -4.02
C HIS A 108 -8.58 12.16 -3.81
N LYS A 109 -8.62 11.28 -4.83
CA LYS A 109 -9.21 9.95 -4.70
C LYS A 109 -8.38 9.06 -3.79
N LEU A 110 -7.06 9.17 -3.89
CA LEU A 110 -6.14 8.46 -3.01
C LEU A 110 -6.38 8.86 -1.54
N GLU A 111 -6.44 10.16 -1.28
CA GLU A 111 -6.71 10.66 0.06
C GLU A 111 -8.09 10.24 0.56
N ASP A 112 -9.13 10.35 -0.27
CA ASP A 112 -10.48 9.91 0.09
C ASP A 112 -10.53 8.44 0.48
N SER A 113 -9.83 7.58 -0.26
CA SER A 113 -9.73 6.16 0.08
C SER A 113 -9.01 5.92 1.41
N MET A 114 -7.94 6.66 1.65
CA MET A 114 -7.22 6.58 2.93
C MET A 114 -8.12 6.95 4.10
N LEU A 115 -8.82 8.06 4.00
CA LEU A 115 -9.72 8.53 5.05
C LEU A 115 -10.89 7.56 5.27
N SER A 116 -11.42 7.00 4.20
CA SER A 116 -12.48 6.00 4.27
C SER A 116 -12.02 4.74 4.99
N ILE A 117 -10.85 4.21 4.65
CA ILE A 117 -10.36 2.96 5.23
C ILE A 117 -9.93 3.14 6.69
N LEU A 118 -9.44 4.32 7.06
CA LEU A 118 -9.04 4.62 8.43
C LEU A 118 -10.22 4.84 9.37
N ASN A 119 -11.39 5.19 8.83
CA ASN A 119 -12.58 5.45 9.61
C ASN A 119 -13.51 4.24 9.78
N LYS A 120 -13.07 3.09 9.34
CA LYS A 120 -13.85 1.85 9.53
C LYS A 120 -13.74 1.30 10.94
#